data_abe2b80571d2afdf2c244db4b4c8cbad
#
_entry.id   abe2b80571d2afdf2c244db4b4c8cbad
#
_cell.length_a   1.000
_cell.length_b   1.000
_cell.length_c   1.000
_cell.angle_alpha   90.00
_cell.angle_beta   90.00
_cell.angle_gamma   90.00
#
_symmetry.space_group_name_H-M   'P 1'
#
loop_
_entity.id
_entity.type
_entity.pdbx_description
1 polymer ?
#
loop_
_entity_poly.entity_id
_entity_poly.type
_entity_poly.pdbx_seq_one_letter_code
_entity_poly.pdbx_strand_id
1 'polypeptide(L)'
;MNIIYLHGFQSSSLSIKGQLLKRYCESRPQWHVHLPDLNMPPHLALEKLAALIQELDQVVLVGSSLGGFYATQLVAKLAVPAVLINPAMQPWHLFRNLFGATQLPYRVNEHWTLDDAQLDYLEQIELPFVQDADKILVLLQQGDEVLDYREAQRYYNGACLLYTSDAA
;
A
#
# COMPACT_ATOMS: atom_id res chain seq x y z
N MET A 1 16.83 -10.35 -6.15
CA MET A 1 15.79 -9.30 -6.13
C MET A 1 14.95 -9.48 -4.89
N ASN A 2 14.78 -8.42 -4.11
CA ASN A 2 13.96 -8.41 -2.90
C ASN A 2 12.59 -7.80 -3.21
N ILE A 3 11.53 -8.51 -2.89
CA ILE A 3 10.14 -8.08 -3.08
C ILE A 3 9.55 -7.83 -1.70
N ILE A 4 9.13 -6.60 -1.41
CA ILE A 4 8.47 -6.26 -0.14
C ILE A 4 6.99 -6.08 -0.41
N TYR A 5 6.15 -6.93 0.21
CA TYR A 5 4.71 -6.84 0.09
C TYR A 5 4.12 -6.02 1.24
N LEU A 6 3.40 -4.96 0.89
CA LEU A 6 2.73 -4.04 1.80
C LEU A 6 1.24 -4.37 1.83
N HIS A 7 0.78 -4.95 2.94
CA HIS A 7 -0.63 -5.30 3.10
C HIS A 7 -1.51 -4.08 3.41
N GLY A 8 -2.82 -4.23 3.20
CA GLY A 8 -3.81 -3.20 3.48
C GLY A 8 -4.21 -3.10 4.95
N PHE A 9 -5.11 -2.15 5.24
CA PHE A 9 -5.70 -1.97 6.57
C PHE A 9 -6.45 -3.22 7.03
N GLN A 10 -6.38 -3.56 8.32
CA GLN A 10 -6.95 -4.77 8.93
C GLN A 10 -6.49 -6.10 8.28
N SER A 11 -5.36 -6.08 7.60
CA SER A 11 -4.70 -7.26 7.07
C SER A 11 -3.44 -7.56 7.89
N SER A 12 -2.58 -8.45 7.40
CA SER A 12 -1.35 -8.81 8.10
C SER A 12 -0.30 -9.39 7.14
N SER A 13 0.87 -9.72 7.69
CA SER A 13 1.89 -10.54 7.00
C SER A 13 1.37 -11.90 6.50
N LEU A 14 0.23 -12.37 7.02
CA LEU A 14 -0.44 -13.61 6.60
C LEU A 14 -1.54 -13.39 5.56
N SER A 15 -1.64 -12.20 4.97
CA SER A 15 -2.63 -11.89 3.92
C SER A 15 -2.58 -12.89 2.76
N ILE A 16 -3.74 -13.22 2.20
CA ILE A 16 -3.86 -14.18 1.10
C ILE A 16 -2.97 -13.77 -0.07
N LYS A 17 -3.02 -12.50 -0.49
CA LYS A 17 -2.21 -11.99 -1.61
C LYS A 17 -0.71 -12.08 -1.33
N GLY A 18 -0.27 -11.72 -0.11
CA GLY A 18 1.14 -11.83 0.29
C GLY A 18 1.63 -13.27 0.30
N GLN A 19 0.83 -14.20 0.82
CA GLN A 19 1.17 -15.63 0.85
C GLN A 19 1.17 -16.26 -0.56
N LEU A 20 0.27 -15.85 -1.45
CA LEU A 20 0.27 -16.28 -2.84
C LEU A 20 1.53 -15.81 -3.57
N LEU A 21 1.90 -14.55 -3.40
CA LEU A 21 3.14 -13.98 -3.96
C LEU A 21 4.37 -14.74 -3.46
N LYS A 22 4.44 -14.99 -2.15
CA LYS A 22 5.54 -15.75 -1.55
C LYS A 22 5.64 -17.15 -2.16
N ARG A 23 4.53 -17.90 -2.22
CA ARG A 23 4.49 -19.24 -2.85
C ARG A 23 4.91 -19.21 -4.32
N TYR A 24 4.44 -18.23 -5.08
CA TYR A 24 4.83 -18.09 -6.48
C TYR A 24 6.33 -17.88 -6.64
N CYS A 25 6.96 -17.19 -5.71
CA CYS A 25 8.40 -16.92 -5.74
C CYS A 25 9.26 -18.08 -5.20
N GLU A 26 8.71 -19.09 -4.52
CA GLU A 26 9.47 -20.22 -3.94
C GLU A 26 10.27 -21.01 -5.01
N SER A 27 9.74 -21.11 -6.25
CA SER A 27 10.45 -21.74 -7.37
C SER A 27 11.53 -20.86 -8.03
N ARG A 28 11.76 -19.66 -7.50
CA ARG A 28 12.68 -18.65 -8.04
C ARG A 28 13.70 -18.24 -6.97
N PRO A 29 14.80 -19.00 -6.80
CA PRO A 29 15.72 -18.80 -5.69
C PRO A 29 16.40 -17.43 -5.65
N GLN A 30 16.39 -16.69 -6.78
CA GLN A 30 16.89 -15.32 -6.85
C GLN A 30 15.90 -14.26 -6.37
N TRP A 31 14.65 -14.63 -6.02
CA TRP A 31 13.61 -13.73 -5.52
C TRP A 31 13.30 -14.00 -4.05
N HIS A 32 13.43 -12.99 -3.23
CA HIS A 32 13.18 -13.06 -1.79
C HIS A 32 11.97 -12.18 -1.44
N VAL A 33 10.93 -12.78 -0.87
CA VAL A 33 9.69 -12.06 -0.51
C VAL A 33 9.68 -11.76 0.98
N HIS A 34 9.54 -10.49 1.30
CA HIS A 34 9.42 -9.95 2.64
C HIS A 34 7.96 -9.55 2.90
N LEU A 35 7.39 -10.01 4.00
CA LEU A 35 6.00 -9.76 4.41
C LEU A 35 5.99 -9.04 5.77
N PRO A 36 6.41 -7.76 5.85
CA PRO A 36 6.41 -7.04 7.11
C PRO A 36 4.98 -6.85 7.63
N ASP A 37 4.81 -6.94 8.94
CA ASP A 37 3.57 -6.51 9.58
C ASP A 37 3.54 -4.97 9.66
N LEU A 38 2.48 -4.37 9.15
CA LEU A 38 2.24 -2.93 9.09
C LEU A 38 1.10 -2.48 10.02
N ASN A 39 0.67 -3.34 10.96
CA ASN A 39 -0.37 -3.05 11.95
C ASN A 39 0.16 -2.12 13.05
N MET A 40 0.49 -0.90 12.68
CA MET A 40 1.04 0.16 13.52
C MET A 40 0.66 1.55 12.97
N PRO A 41 0.85 2.63 13.73
CA PRO A 41 0.63 3.99 13.23
C PRO A 41 1.33 4.25 11.89
N PRO A 42 0.69 4.97 10.95
CA PRO A 42 1.18 5.15 9.59
C PRO A 42 2.63 5.67 9.48
N HIS A 43 3.03 6.62 10.33
CA HIS A 43 4.39 7.15 10.33
C HIS A 43 5.42 6.07 10.70
N LEU A 44 5.11 5.21 11.68
CA LEU A 44 5.99 4.09 12.07
C LEU A 44 6.07 3.01 10.98
N ALA A 45 4.94 2.74 10.30
CA ALA A 45 4.93 1.82 9.17
C ALA A 45 5.85 2.31 8.04
N LEU A 46 5.78 3.60 7.69
CA LEU A 46 6.64 4.20 6.67
C LEU A 46 8.12 4.23 7.08
N GLU A 47 8.43 4.54 8.34
CA GLU A 47 9.79 4.50 8.88
C GLU A 47 10.37 3.07 8.81
N LYS A 48 9.62 2.09 9.28
CA LYS A 48 10.00 0.67 9.22
C LYS A 48 10.27 0.20 7.79
N LEU A 49 9.38 0.55 6.86
CA LEU A 49 9.53 0.19 5.45
C LEU A 49 10.74 0.88 4.82
N ALA A 50 10.96 2.16 5.09
CA ALA A 50 12.12 2.89 4.59
C ALA A 50 13.43 2.28 5.08
N ALA A 51 13.51 1.91 6.36
CA ALA A 51 14.68 1.22 6.92
C ALA A 51 14.92 -0.13 6.24
N LEU A 52 13.87 -0.95 6.08
CA LEU A 52 13.96 -2.25 5.41
C LEU A 52 14.44 -2.11 3.96
N ILE A 53 13.94 -1.10 3.22
CA ILE A 53 14.37 -0.83 1.84
C ILE A 53 15.86 -0.49 1.78
N GLN A 54 16.36 0.30 2.75
CA GLN A 54 17.77 0.72 2.79
C GLN A 54 18.72 -0.43 3.15
N GLU A 55 18.24 -1.46 3.83
CA GLU A 55 19.04 -2.64 4.19
C GLU A 55 19.14 -3.67 3.04
N LEU A 56 18.32 -3.54 2.00
CA LEU A 56 18.18 -4.52 0.94
C LEU A 56 18.63 -3.96 -0.42
N ASP A 57 19.23 -4.82 -1.23
CA ASP A 57 19.56 -4.51 -2.63
C ASP A 57 18.43 -4.93 -3.58
N GLN A 58 18.31 -4.23 -4.72
CA GLN A 58 17.37 -4.58 -5.79
C GLN A 58 15.93 -4.77 -5.28
N VAL A 59 15.38 -3.77 -4.61
CA VAL A 59 14.04 -3.80 -4.02
C VAL A 59 12.96 -3.47 -5.04
N VAL A 60 11.86 -4.22 -5.00
CA VAL A 60 10.58 -3.93 -5.66
C VAL A 60 9.48 -3.96 -4.59
N LEU A 61 8.62 -2.96 -4.56
CA LEU A 61 7.47 -2.93 -3.67
C LEU A 61 6.24 -3.54 -4.36
N VAL A 62 5.41 -4.25 -3.60
CA VAL A 62 4.07 -4.67 -4.03
C VAL A 62 3.08 -4.22 -2.96
N GLY A 63 2.28 -3.21 -3.25
CA GLY A 63 1.38 -2.60 -2.27
C GLY A 63 -0.09 -2.79 -2.61
N SER A 64 -0.91 -3.26 -1.68
CA SER A 64 -2.36 -3.43 -1.85
C SER A 64 -3.12 -2.46 -0.94
N SER A 65 -4.12 -1.76 -1.49
CA SER A 65 -4.99 -0.82 -0.76
C SER A 65 -4.16 0.25 -0.01
N LEU A 66 -4.23 0.34 1.32
CA LEU A 66 -3.40 1.23 2.14
C LEU A 66 -1.89 0.97 1.92
N GLY A 67 -1.49 -0.29 1.71
CA GLY A 67 -0.11 -0.62 1.34
C GLY A 67 0.31 -0.03 -0.01
N GLY A 68 -0.64 0.15 -0.93
CA GLY A 68 -0.42 0.86 -2.20
C GLY A 68 -0.17 2.36 -1.98
N PHE A 69 -0.91 2.99 -1.07
CA PHE A 69 -0.65 4.37 -0.66
C PHE A 69 0.75 4.52 -0.07
N TYR A 70 1.15 3.64 0.86
CA TYR A 70 2.51 3.66 1.42
C TYR A 70 3.59 3.45 0.35
N ALA A 71 3.38 2.49 -0.56
CA ALA A 71 4.33 2.24 -1.65
C ALA A 71 4.53 3.49 -2.52
N THR A 72 3.47 4.24 -2.82
CA THR A 72 3.55 5.49 -3.59
C THR A 72 4.43 6.54 -2.90
N GLN A 73 4.28 6.70 -1.57
CA GLN A 73 5.13 7.60 -0.78
C GLN A 73 6.62 7.16 -0.82
N LEU A 74 6.85 5.84 -0.75
CA LEU A 74 8.20 5.29 -0.75
C LEU A 74 8.86 5.35 -2.14
N VAL A 75 8.10 5.19 -3.22
CA VAL A 75 8.61 5.45 -4.60
C VAL A 75 9.10 6.88 -4.72
N ALA A 76 8.30 7.86 -4.31
CA ALA A 76 8.66 9.27 -4.37
C ALA A 76 9.89 9.60 -3.51
N LYS A 77 10.04 8.94 -2.36
CA LYS A 77 11.14 9.21 -1.42
C LYS A 77 12.44 8.51 -1.77
N LEU A 78 12.36 7.26 -2.26
CA LEU A 78 13.50 6.35 -2.39
C LEU A 78 13.74 5.90 -3.83
N ALA A 79 12.91 6.31 -4.78
CA ALA A 79 12.99 5.99 -6.21
C ALA A 79 13.04 4.47 -6.52
N VAL A 80 12.42 3.64 -5.66
CA VAL A 80 12.30 2.19 -5.86
C VAL A 80 11.08 1.84 -6.70
N PRO A 81 11.11 0.83 -7.58
CA PRO A 81 9.96 0.45 -8.38
C PRO A 81 8.86 -0.19 -7.53
N ALA A 82 7.60 -0.03 -7.97
CA ALA A 82 6.45 -0.59 -7.28
C ALA A 82 5.38 -1.16 -8.22
N VAL A 83 4.71 -2.21 -7.75
CA VAL A 83 3.44 -2.72 -8.28
C VAL A 83 2.35 -2.40 -7.26
N LEU A 84 1.33 -1.69 -7.68
CA LEU A 84 0.21 -1.29 -6.83
C LEU A 84 -1.04 -2.10 -7.20
N ILE A 85 -1.75 -2.62 -6.22
CA ILE A 85 -2.98 -3.39 -6.40
C ILE A 85 -4.11 -2.62 -5.72
N ASN A 86 -5.01 -2.03 -6.51
CA ASN A 86 -6.11 -1.20 -6.01
C ASN A 86 -5.63 -0.25 -4.89
N PRO A 87 -4.70 0.68 -5.17
CA PRO A 87 -4.17 1.56 -4.13
C PRO A 87 -5.27 2.45 -3.56
N ALA A 88 -5.30 2.61 -2.25
CA ALA A 88 -6.15 3.59 -1.59
C ALA A 88 -5.67 5.00 -1.95
N MET A 89 -6.58 5.85 -2.46
CA MET A 89 -6.22 7.16 -2.96
C MET A 89 -6.14 8.21 -1.85
N GLN A 90 -7.18 8.32 -1.08
CA GLN A 90 -7.27 9.25 0.06
C GLN A 90 -7.69 8.48 1.30
N PRO A 91 -6.80 7.67 1.89
CA PRO A 91 -7.17 6.75 2.97
C PRO A 91 -7.76 7.46 4.20
N TRP A 92 -7.36 8.70 4.49
CA TRP A 92 -7.95 9.49 5.57
C TRP A 92 -9.44 9.78 5.34
N HIS A 93 -9.87 10.08 4.11
CA HIS A 93 -11.28 10.25 3.79
C HIS A 93 -12.04 8.93 3.92
N LEU A 94 -11.48 7.84 3.38
CA LEU A 94 -12.07 6.52 3.49
C LEU A 94 -12.29 6.13 4.96
N PHE A 95 -11.29 6.33 5.82
CA PHE A 95 -11.38 5.98 7.23
C PHE A 95 -12.33 6.89 8.01
N ARG A 96 -12.33 8.20 7.75
CA ARG A 96 -13.30 9.12 8.34
C ARG A 96 -14.75 8.78 7.95
N ASN A 97 -14.97 8.37 6.71
CA ASN A 97 -16.29 7.91 6.27
C ASN A 97 -16.68 6.56 6.90
N LEU A 98 -15.73 5.63 6.99
CA LEU A 98 -15.97 4.28 7.52
C LEU A 98 -16.28 4.30 9.02
N PHE A 99 -15.52 5.04 9.80
CA PHE A 99 -15.64 5.06 11.27
C PHE A 99 -16.50 6.21 11.78
N GLY A 100 -16.68 7.28 11.00
CA GLY A 100 -17.41 8.48 11.41
C GLY A 100 -16.81 9.14 12.66
N ALA A 101 -17.45 10.23 13.11
CA ALA A 101 -16.98 10.98 14.28
C ALA A 101 -17.16 10.22 15.61
N THR A 102 -17.94 9.14 15.63
CA THR A 102 -18.31 8.42 16.87
C THR A 102 -17.47 7.17 17.12
N GLN A 103 -16.75 6.66 16.12
CA GLN A 103 -15.96 5.42 16.24
C GLN A 103 -14.45 5.66 16.27
N LEU A 104 -13.99 6.89 16.06
CA LEU A 104 -12.60 7.25 16.33
C LEU A 104 -12.45 7.74 17.78
N PRO A 105 -11.38 7.36 18.49
CA PRO A 105 -10.30 6.47 18.07
C PRO A 105 -10.73 5.00 17.93
N TYR A 106 -10.31 4.35 16.85
CA TYR A 106 -10.66 2.96 16.54
C TYR A 106 -9.52 2.00 16.89
N ARG A 107 -9.80 1.02 17.74
CA ARG A 107 -8.83 0.00 18.14
C ARG A 107 -8.67 -1.04 17.02
N VAL A 108 -7.55 -0.97 16.30
CA VAL A 108 -7.25 -1.89 15.19
C VAL A 108 -6.80 -3.24 15.71
N ASN A 109 -5.93 -3.25 16.73
CA ASN A 109 -5.44 -4.45 17.42
C ASN A 109 -5.03 -4.12 18.88
N GLU A 110 -4.35 -5.04 19.56
CA GLU A 110 -3.91 -4.84 20.95
C GLU A 110 -2.85 -3.73 21.10
N HIS A 111 -2.11 -3.42 20.04
CA HIS A 111 -0.97 -2.50 20.08
C HIS A 111 -1.18 -1.22 19.29
N TRP A 112 -2.27 -1.12 18.52
CA TRP A 112 -2.53 0.02 17.66
C TRP A 112 -3.98 0.49 17.73
N THR A 113 -4.13 1.78 18.00
CA THR A 113 -5.40 2.51 17.91
C THR A 113 -5.24 3.59 16.85
N LEU A 114 -6.12 3.60 15.85
CA LEU A 114 -6.17 4.63 14.82
C LEU A 114 -6.96 5.83 15.35
N ASP A 115 -6.39 7.01 15.26
CA ASP A 115 -7.00 8.27 15.70
C ASP A 115 -6.95 9.35 14.62
N ASP A 116 -7.60 10.49 14.87
CA ASP A 116 -7.66 11.61 13.93
C ASP A 116 -6.28 12.18 13.61
N ALA A 117 -5.35 12.22 14.57
CA ALA A 117 -4.00 12.73 14.33
C ALA A 117 -3.23 11.87 13.30
N GLN A 118 -3.48 10.57 13.29
CA GLN A 118 -2.90 9.66 12.30
C GLN A 118 -3.55 9.84 10.92
N LEU A 119 -4.85 10.16 10.87
CA LEU A 119 -5.55 10.50 9.62
C LEU A 119 -5.06 11.84 9.06
N ASP A 120 -4.86 12.83 9.92
CA ASP A 120 -4.26 14.12 9.54
C ASP A 120 -2.84 13.93 9.00
N TYR A 121 -2.06 13.04 9.60
CA TYR A 121 -0.73 12.70 9.08
C TYR A 121 -0.80 12.10 7.66
N LEU A 122 -1.72 11.16 7.40
CA LEU A 122 -1.90 10.59 6.06
C LEU A 122 -2.26 11.67 5.03
N GLU A 123 -3.12 12.62 5.41
CA GLU A 123 -3.50 13.75 4.57
C GLU A 123 -2.32 14.69 4.29
N GLN A 124 -1.51 14.98 5.31
CA GLN A 124 -0.34 15.84 5.19
C GLN A 124 0.74 15.30 4.26
N ILE A 125 0.90 13.98 4.19
CA ILE A 125 1.88 13.34 3.32
C ILE A 125 1.36 13.06 1.92
N GLU A 126 0.10 13.42 1.60
CA GLU A 126 -0.46 13.26 0.25
C GLU A 126 0.43 13.94 -0.79
N LEU A 127 0.72 13.21 -1.86
CA LEU A 127 1.40 13.77 -3.01
C LEU A 127 0.35 14.33 -3.98
N PRO A 128 0.44 15.60 -4.38
CA PRO A 128 -0.55 16.21 -5.28
C PRO A 128 -0.56 15.58 -6.68
N PHE A 129 0.53 14.93 -7.07
CA PHE A 129 0.67 14.14 -8.29
C PHE A 129 1.67 13.01 -8.09
N VAL A 130 1.53 11.95 -8.88
CA VAL A 130 2.45 10.80 -8.81
C VAL A 130 3.84 11.21 -9.26
N GLN A 131 4.84 10.86 -8.45
CA GLN A 131 6.26 11.05 -8.78
C GLN A 131 6.84 9.72 -9.27
N ASP A 132 7.87 9.79 -10.15
CA ASP A 132 8.50 8.60 -10.75
C ASP A 132 7.48 7.59 -11.32
N ALA A 133 6.49 8.09 -12.06
CA ALA A 133 5.40 7.29 -12.61
C ALA A 133 5.88 6.14 -13.51
N ASP A 134 7.03 6.29 -14.15
CA ASP A 134 7.70 5.28 -14.96
C ASP A 134 8.19 4.06 -14.16
N LYS A 135 8.29 4.19 -12.83
CA LYS A 135 8.64 3.10 -11.91
C LYS A 135 7.42 2.39 -11.32
N ILE A 136 6.22 2.81 -11.68
CA ILE A 136 4.97 2.33 -11.09
C ILE A 136 4.15 1.55 -12.12
N LEU A 137 3.76 0.32 -11.76
CA LEU A 137 2.74 -0.46 -12.41
C LEU A 137 1.51 -0.54 -11.50
N VAL A 138 0.34 -0.18 -11.99
CA VAL A 138 -0.91 -0.24 -11.23
C VAL A 138 -1.85 -1.28 -11.79
N LEU A 139 -2.29 -2.19 -10.94
CA LEU A 139 -3.32 -3.19 -11.24
C LEU A 139 -4.65 -2.69 -10.66
N LEU A 140 -5.61 -2.40 -11.52
CA LEU A 140 -6.91 -1.86 -11.16
C LEU A 140 -8.02 -2.90 -11.38
N GLN A 141 -8.75 -3.23 -10.32
CA GLN A 141 -9.94 -4.05 -10.38
C GLN A 141 -11.17 -3.15 -10.58
N GLN A 142 -11.85 -3.31 -11.71
CA GLN A 142 -13.04 -2.51 -12.02
C GLN A 142 -14.27 -2.87 -11.17
N GLY A 143 -14.29 -4.08 -10.59
CA GLY A 143 -15.35 -4.56 -9.70
C GLY A 143 -15.07 -4.39 -8.21
N ASP A 144 -14.10 -3.56 -7.80
CA ASP A 144 -13.87 -3.28 -6.37
C ASP A 144 -15.02 -2.42 -5.82
N GLU A 145 -15.71 -2.95 -4.80
CA GLU A 145 -16.87 -2.28 -4.19
C GLU A 145 -16.48 -1.18 -3.19
N VAL A 146 -15.22 -1.16 -2.75
CA VAL A 146 -14.72 -0.25 -1.72
C VAL A 146 -13.97 0.93 -2.31
N LEU A 147 -13.18 0.68 -3.36
CA LEU A 147 -12.30 1.67 -3.98
C LEU A 147 -12.72 1.92 -5.44
N ASP A 148 -13.11 3.15 -5.76
CA ASP A 148 -13.39 3.55 -7.15
C ASP A 148 -12.09 3.59 -7.95
N TYR A 149 -11.89 2.60 -8.83
CA TYR A 149 -10.70 2.51 -9.67
C TYR A 149 -10.46 3.75 -10.54
N ARG A 150 -11.50 4.56 -10.82
CA ARG A 150 -11.40 5.77 -11.65
C ARG A 150 -10.59 6.87 -10.95
N GLU A 151 -10.59 6.91 -9.62
CA GLU A 151 -9.75 7.85 -8.86
C GLU A 151 -8.28 7.49 -9.04
N ALA A 152 -7.92 6.24 -8.86
CA ALA A 152 -6.57 5.75 -9.11
C ALA A 152 -6.15 5.93 -10.58
N GLN A 153 -7.05 5.63 -11.53
CA GLN A 153 -6.80 5.86 -12.96
C GLN A 153 -6.42 7.31 -13.27
N ARG A 154 -7.12 8.27 -12.68
CA ARG A 154 -6.83 9.70 -12.90
C ARG A 154 -5.50 10.11 -12.28
N TYR A 155 -5.23 9.66 -11.06
CA TYR A 155 -4.01 10.01 -10.34
C TYR A 155 -2.76 9.38 -10.97
N TYR A 156 -2.83 8.09 -11.32
CA TYR A 156 -1.70 7.35 -11.92
C TYR A 156 -1.67 7.39 -13.45
N ASN A 157 -2.25 8.39 -14.09
CA ASN A 157 -2.37 8.46 -15.55
C ASN A 157 -1.02 8.44 -16.30
N GLY A 158 0.08 8.79 -15.64
CA GLY A 158 1.45 8.71 -16.18
C GLY A 158 2.15 7.37 -15.94
N ALA A 159 1.55 6.45 -15.20
CA ALA A 159 2.09 5.12 -14.91
C ALA A 159 1.56 4.07 -15.88
N CYS A 160 2.12 2.86 -15.81
CA CYS A 160 1.56 1.71 -16.52
C CYS A 160 0.33 1.19 -15.78
N LEU A 161 -0.84 1.19 -16.45
CA LEU A 161 -2.10 0.76 -15.87
C LEU A 161 -2.57 -0.54 -16.53
N LEU A 162 -2.88 -1.55 -15.71
CA LEU A 162 -3.53 -2.80 -16.13
C LEU A 162 -4.87 -2.95 -15.41
N TYR A 163 -5.87 -3.41 -16.14
CA TYR A 163 -7.23 -3.55 -15.63
C TYR A 163 -7.66 -5.00 -15.57
N THR A 164 -8.42 -5.36 -14.52
CA THR A 164 -9.12 -6.63 -14.43
C THR A 164 -10.62 -6.36 -14.25
N SER A 165 -11.47 -7.18 -14.88
CA SER A 165 -12.93 -7.05 -14.78
C SER A 165 -13.49 -7.63 -13.49
N ASP A 166 -12.79 -8.61 -12.89
CA ASP A 166 -13.29 -9.37 -11.75
C ASP A 166 -12.54 -9.00 -10.47
N ALA A 167 -13.29 -8.98 -9.35
CA ALA A 167 -12.70 -8.92 -8.02
C ALA A 167 -11.88 -10.21 -7.78
N ALA A 168 -10.60 -10.09 -7.74
CA ALA A 168 -9.72 -11.22 -7.42
C ALA A 168 -9.78 -11.56 -5.94
#